data_52412562f940446de85ca1aabaacee1e
#
_entry.id   52412562f940446de85ca1aabaacee1e
#
_cell.length_a   1.000
_cell.length_b   1.000
_cell.length_c   1.000
_cell.angle_alpha   90.00
_cell.angle_beta   90.00
_cell.angle_gamma   90.00
#
_symmetry.space_group_name_H-M   'P 1'
#
loop_
_entity.id
_entity.type
_entity.pdbx_description
1 polymer ?
#
loop_
_entity_poly.entity_id
_entity_poly.type
_entity_poly.pdbx_seq_one_letter_code
_entity_poly.pdbx_strand_id
1 'polypeptide(L)' 'SARFMATCRQAGMSLADIRTILDNPDDHALSIDVMERARRKIENEIVGLQQNLEHLDRRIQEHRRHLDGTR' A
#
# COMPACT_ATOMS: atom_id res chain seq x y z
N SER A 1 6.02 -9.64 19.76
CA SER A 1 6.20 -11.00 19.30
C SER A 1 6.69 -11.05 17.86
N ALA A 2 7.29 -12.17 17.47
CA ALA A 2 7.77 -12.36 16.10
C ALA A 2 6.63 -12.29 15.07
N ARG A 3 5.44 -12.79 15.43
CA ARG A 3 4.25 -12.73 14.56
C ARG A 3 3.79 -11.29 14.34
N PHE A 4 3.77 -10.49 15.38
CA PHE A 4 3.42 -9.07 15.28
C PHE A 4 4.39 -8.33 14.37
N MET A 5 5.69 -8.54 14.59
CA MET A 5 6.73 -7.91 13.75
C MET A 5 6.59 -8.32 12.29
N ALA A 6 6.39 -9.61 12.02
CA ALA A 6 6.21 -10.11 10.65
C ALA A 6 5.00 -9.47 9.98
N THR A 7 3.87 -9.38 10.68
CA THR A 7 2.66 -8.76 10.16
C THR A 7 2.89 -7.28 9.83
N CYS A 8 3.52 -6.55 10.74
CA CYS A 8 3.83 -5.13 10.52
C CYS A 8 4.80 -4.92 9.35
N ARG A 9 5.81 -5.77 9.23
CA ARG A 9 6.76 -5.70 8.10
C ARG A 9 6.07 -5.98 6.77
N GLN A 10 5.18 -6.97 6.72
CA GLN A 10 4.40 -7.26 5.51
C GLN A 10 3.50 -6.08 5.12
N ALA A 11 2.99 -5.35 6.10
CA ALA A 11 2.21 -4.13 5.85
C ALA A 11 3.08 -2.94 5.43
N GLY A 12 4.40 -3.11 5.33
CA GLY A 12 5.31 -2.07 4.89
C GLY A 12 5.74 -1.10 5.98
N MET A 13 5.51 -1.42 7.25
CA MET A 13 5.98 -0.60 8.36
C MET A 13 7.49 -0.67 8.51
N SER A 14 8.12 0.47 8.80
CA SER A 14 9.55 0.53 9.07
C SER A 14 9.89 -0.14 10.40
N LEU A 15 11.14 -0.58 10.54
CA LEU A 15 11.62 -1.11 11.82
C LEU A 15 11.54 -0.05 12.92
N ALA A 16 11.78 1.22 12.59
CA ALA A 16 11.67 2.33 13.53
C ALA A 16 10.23 2.47 14.07
N ASP A 17 9.23 2.37 13.20
CA ASP A 17 7.83 2.45 13.59
C ASP A 17 7.41 1.27 14.47
N ILE A 18 7.84 0.07 14.10
CA ILE A 18 7.59 -1.14 14.89
C ILE A 18 8.21 -1.00 16.27
N ARG A 19 9.46 -0.52 16.34
CA ARG A 19 10.15 -0.29 17.61
C ARG A 19 9.42 0.72 18.47
N THR A 20 8.91 1.81 17.89
CA THR A 20 8.13 2.80 18.63
C THR A 20 6.93 2.16 19.32
N ILE A 21 6.21 1.28 18.63
CA ILE A 21 5.07 0.56 19.21
C ILE A 21 5.53 -0.37 20.32
N LEU A 22 6.57 -1.16 20.09
CA LEU A 22 7.06 -2.15 21.05
C LEU A 22 7.64 -1.50 22.30
N ASP A 23 8.27 -0.33 22.17
CA ASP A 23 8.86 0.40 23.30
C ASP A 23 7.80 1.13 24.14
N ASN A 24 6.59 1.26 23.62
CA ASN A 24 5.49 1.97 24.27
C ASN A 24 4.21 1.13 24.27
N PRO A 25 4.25 -0.08 24.89
CA PRO A 25 3.16 -1.06 24.72
C PRO A 25 1.84 -0.61 25.31
N ASP A 26 1.86 0.29 26.31
CA ASP A 26 0.64 0.78 26.95
C ASP A 26 0.14 2.11 26.38
N ASP A 27 0.91 2.72 25.49
CA ASP A 27 0.51 3.95 24.81
C ASP A 27 -0.27 3.62 23.55
N HIS A 28 -1.52 3.27 23.71
CA HIS A 28 -2.38 2.85 22.59
C HIS A 28 -2.65 3.97 21.60
N ALA A 29 -2.74 5.21 22.07
CA ALA A 29 -2.93 6.37 21.21
C ALA A 29 -1.73 6.53 20.24
N LEU A 30 -0.52 6.37 20.76
CA LEU A 30 0.69 6.41 19.93
C LEU A 30 0.72 5.27 18.91
N SER A 31 0.39 4.06 19.35
CA SER A 31 0.34 2.89 18.47
C SER A 31 -0.68 3.07 17.34
N ILE A 32 -1.86 3.59 17.66
CA ILE A 32 -2.89 3.90 16.66
C ILE A 32 -2.37 4.93 15.67
N ASP A 33 -1.75 5.99 16.13
CA ASP A 33 -1.22 7.04 15.25
C ASP A 33 -0.19 6.50 14.26
N VAL A 34 0.75 5.70 14.76
CA VAL A 34 1.78 5.07 13.92
C VAL A 34 1.15 4.14 12.87
N MET A 35 0.18 3.31 13.29
CA MET A 35 -0.49 2.37 12.40
C MET A 35 -1.38 3.08 11.37
N GLU A 36 -2.05 4.16 11.76
CA GLU A 36 -2.87 4.94 10.82
C GLU A 36 -2.02 5.63 9.76
N ARG A 37 -0.84 6.09 10.11
CA ARG A 37 0.09 6.64 9.11
C ARG A 37 0.55 5.59 8.12
N ALA A 38 0.84 4.38 8.59
CA ALA A 38 1.17 3.26 7.72
C ALA A 38 -0.01 2.91 6.81
N ARG A 39 -1.22 2.92 7.35
CA ARG A 39 -2.45 2.64 6.60
C ARG A 39 -2.66 3.66 5.48
N ARG A 40 -2.49 4.94 5.76
CA ARG A 40 -2.62 6.00 4.74
C ARG A 40 -1.62 5.81 3.60
N LYS A 41 -0.40 5.41 3.91
CA LYS A 41 0.61 5.13 2.89
C LYS A 41 0.16 4.00 1.96
N ILE A 42 -0.40 2.93 2.52
CA ILE A 42 -0.94 1.81 1.74
C ILE A 42 -2.11 2.27 0.87
N GLU A 43 -3.02 3.06 1.42
CA GLU A 43 -4.16 3.60 0.66
C GLU A 43 -3.68 4.44 -0.54
N ASN A 44 -2.65 5.25 -0.35
CA ASN A 44 -2.06 6.03 -1.45
C ASN A 44 -1.40 5.13 -2.50
N GLU A 45 -0.76 4.06 -2.09
CA GLU A 45 -0.19 3.07 -3.01
C GLU A 45 -1.27 2.37 -3.83
N ILE A 46 -2.41 2.04 -3.20
CA ILE A 46 -3.57 1.46 -3.89
C ILE A 46 -4.09 2.41 -4.96
N VAL A 47 -4.26 3.68 -4.62
CA VAL A 47 -4.70 4.70 -5.60
C VAL A 47 -3.73 4.77 -6.78
N GLY A 48 -2.42 4.79 -6.50
CA GLY A 48 -1.40 4.80 -7.55
C GLY A 48 -1.47 3.58 -8.45
N LEU A 49 -1.66 2.40 -7.88
CA LEU A 49 -1.79 1.16 -8.64
C LEU A 49 -3.07 1.14 -9.49
N GLN A 50 -4.17 1.65 -8.95
CA GLN A 50 -5.43 1.78 -9.70
C GLN A 50 -5.26 2.70 -10.91
N GLN A 51 -4.55 3.82 -10.75
CA GLN A 51 -4.24 4.73 -11.84
C GLN A 51 -3.39 4.04 -12.92
N ASN A 52 -2.42 3.24 -12.51
CA ASN A 52 -1.59 2.48 -13.43
C ASN A 52 -2.41 1.44 -14.22
N LEU A 53 -3.35 0.75 -13.55
CA LEU A 53 -4.26 -0.17 -14.21
C LEU A 53 -5.11 0.54 -15.26
N GLU A 54 -5.70 1.68 -14.91
CA GLU A 54 -6.49 2.48 -15.84
C GLU A 54 -5.66 2.90 -17.07
N HIS A 55 -4.41 3.30 -16.82
CA HIS A 55 -3.50 3.69 -17.91
C HIS A 55 -3.24 2.53 -18.85
N LEU A 56 -2.92 1.34 -18.32
CA LEU A 56 -2.70 0.15 -19.13
C LEU A 56 -3.97 -0.28 -19.88
N ASP A 57 -5.11 -0.21 -19.22
CA ASP A 57 -6.39 -0.55 -19.84
C ASP A 57 -6.67 0.33 -21.06
N ARG A 58 -6.40 1.64 -20.96
CA ARG A 58 -6.54 2.54 -22.10
C ARG A 58 -5.62 2.18 -23.24
N ARG A 59 -4.36 1.84 -22.94
CA ARG A 59 -3.38 1.42 -23.95
C ARG A 59 -3.79 0.12 -24.64
N ILE A 60 -4.26 -0.84 -23.84
CA ILE A 60 -4.75 -2.12 -24.37
C ILE A 60 -5.93 -1.87 -25.33
N GLN A 61 -6.88 -1.02 -24.93
CA GLN A 61 -8.02 -0.69 -25.77
C GLN A 61 -7.60 0.01 -27.05
N GLU A 62 -6.63 0.91 -27.01
CA GLU A 62 -6.07 1.56 -28.21
C GLU A 62 -5.52 0.52 -29.19
N HIS A 63 -4.73 -0.42 -28.70
CA HIS A 63 -4.17 -1.48 -29.53
C HIS A 63 -5.24 -2.42 -30.10
N ARG A 64 -6.25 -2.76 -29.29
CA ARG A 64 -7.38 -3.58 -29.76
C ARG A 64 -8.14 -2.88 -30.88
N ARG A 65 -8.37 -1.57 -30.78
CA ARG A 65 -9.01 -0.80 -31.85
C ARG A 65 -8.19 -0.84 -33.15
N HIS A 66 -6.86 -0.76 -33.05
CA HIS A 66 -5.98 -0.87 -34.23
C HIS A 66 -6.04 -2.26 -34.87
N LEU A 67 -6.05 -3.31 -34.04
CA LEU A 67 -6.20 -4.67 -34.53
C LEU A 67 -7.53 -4.85 -35.30
N ASP A 68 -8.61 -4.30 -34.77
CA ASP A 68 -9.95 -4.44 -35.35
C ASP A 68 -10.18 -3.49 -36.51
N GLY A 69 -9.54 -2.31 -36.50
CA GLY A 69 -9.78 -1.23 -37.46
C GLY A 69 -8.83 -1.12 -38.61
N THR A 70 -7.75 -1.89 -38.63
CA THR A 70 -6.70 -1.80 -39.70
C THR A 70 -6.96 -2.69 -40.89
N ARG A 71 -8.16 -2.93 -41.22
CA ARG A 71 -8.55 -3.78 -42.35
C ARG A 71 -8.89 -2.99 -43.57
#